data_91a9953bd5d38a429ed1aa8d77440c1c
#
_entry.id   91a9953bd5d38a429ed1aa8d77440c1c
#
_cell.length_a   1.000
_cell.length_b   1.000
_cell.length_c   1.000
_cell.angle_alpha   90.00
_cell.angle_beta   90.00
_cell.angle_gamma   90.00
#
_symmetry.space_group_name_H-M   'P 1'
#
loop_
_entity.id
_entity.type
_entity.pdbx_description
1 polymer ?
#
loop_
_entity_poly.entity_id
_entity_poly.type
_entity_poly.pdbx_seq_one_letter_code
_entity_poly.pdbx_strand_id
1 'polypeptide(L)'
;MIATMLLGATLQAAPLPPEVWKERNRPDMPVLPPCDLGGGATIAHSIKGLPADVVSELTRFFDAAIPMSDAGGPFNSTDVVDGPVPNRRFLRAYQAGRYWVIWYELGGFVSGPRTIALHRNPARGNGASTFRMAPGTAFAGDLCIATKAILAGVRSASS
;
A
#
# COMPACT_ATOMS: atom_id res chain seq x y z
N MET A 1 -53.37 -25.30 7.30
CA MET A 1 -51.94 -24.91 7.39
C MET A 1 -51.66 -23.93 6.27
N ILE A 2 -51.50 -22.66 6.60
CA ILE A 2 -51.23 -21.61 5.61
C ILE A 2 -49.71 -21.31 5.71
N ALA A 3 -48.96 -21.65 4.65
CA ALA A 3 -47.51 -21.36 4.55
C ALA A 3 -47.34 -19.90 4.09
N THR A 4 -46.88 -19.04 4.99
CA THR A 4 -46.49 -17.67 4.65
C THR A 4 -45.10 -17.67 4.02
N MET A 5 -45.01 -17.45 2.71
CA MET A 5 -43.75 -17.18 2.03
C MET A 5 -43.30 -15.75 2.35
N LEU A 6 -42.21 -15.61 3.08
CA LEU A 6 -41.50 -14.35 3.24
C LEU A 6 -40.65 -14.10 1.97
N LEU A 7 -41.08 -13.18 1.12
CA LEU A 7 -40.24 -12.63 0.05
C LEU A 7 -39.16 -11.74 0.71
N GLY A 8 -37.94 -12.23 0.75
CA GLY A 8 -36.78 -11.42 1.11
C GLY A 8 -36.46 -10.46 -0.03
N ALA A 9 -36.75 -9.18 0.14
CA ALA A 9 -36.27 -8.15 -0.77
C ALA A 9 -34.77 -7.95 -0.57
N THR A 10 -33.96 -8.38 -1.52
CA THR A 10 -32.55 -8.02 -1.58
C THR A 10 -32.45 -6.56 -1.96
N LEU A 11 -32.04 -5.70 -1.01
CA LEU A 11 -31.66 -4.32 -1.31
C LEU A 11 -30.39 -4.35 -2.19
N GLN A 12 -30.57 -4.25 -3.50
CA GLN A 12 -29.48 -3.97 -4.40
C GLN A 12 -29.08 -2.51 -4.25
N ALA A 13 -27.86 -2.24 -3.79
CA ALA A 13 -27.33 -0.89 -3.76
C ALA A 13 -27.36 -0.30 -5.19
N ALA A 14 -27.91 0.90 -5.32
CA ALA A 14 -27.98 1.59 -6.61
C ALA A 14 -26.54 1.84 -7.13
N PRO A 15 -26.30 1.74 -8.44
CA PRO A 15 -24.99 2.06 -9.01
C PRO A 15 -24.66 3.52 -8.71
N LEU A 16 -23.41 3.76 -8.32
CA LEU A 16 -22.92 5.10 -7.99
C LEU A 16 -22.93 6.01 -9.24
N PRO A 17 -23.18 7.33 -9.05
CA PRO A 17 -23.10 8.28 -10.15
C PRO A 17 -21.73 8.27 -10.84
N PRO A 18 -21.65 8.56 -12.17
CA PRO A 18 -20.40 8.55 -12.95
C PRO A 18 -19.29 9.44 -12.37
N GLU A 19 -19.65 10.56 -11.74
CA GLU A 19 -18.69 11.48 -11.12
C GLU A 19 -17.97 10.83 -9.94
N VAL A 20 -18.70 10.07 -9.12
CA VAL A 20 -18.12 9.33 -7.98
C VAL A 20 -17.15 8.26 -8.44
N TRP A 21 -17.45 7.61 -9.58
CA TRP A 21 -16.51 6.66 -10.18
C TRP A 21 -15.23 7.31 -10.68
N LYS A 22 -15.29 8.53 -11.23
CA LYS A 22 -14.11 9.27 -11.66
C LYS A 22 -13.22 9.65 -10.49
N GLU A 23 -13.80 10.06 -9.37
CA GLU A 23 -13.04 10.38 -8.15
C GLU A 23 -12.44 9.13 -7.50
N ARG A 24 -13.16 8.00 -7.51
CA ARG A 24 -12.67 6.73 -6.98
C ARG A 24 -11.58 6.08 -7.83
N ASN A 25 -11.51 6.40 -9.10
CA ASN A 25 -10.57 5.81 -10.03
C ASN A 25 -9.62 6.88 -10.56
N ARG A 26 -8.82 7.46 -9.67
CA ARG A 26 -7.81 8.46 -10.06
C ARG A 26 -6.61 7.77 -10.70
N PRO A 27 -6.46 7.83 -12.03
CA PRO A 27 -5.29 7.28 -12.71
C PRO A 27 -4.05 8.18 -12.54
N ASP A 28 -4.24 9.46 -12.22
CA ASP A 28 -3.16 10.43 -12.17
C ASP A 28 -2.20 10.14 -11.02
N MET A 29 -0.95 9.88 -11.38
CA MET A 29 0.12 9.71 -10.41
C MET A 29 0.54 11.07 -9.85
N PRO A 30 0.78 11.17 -8.53
CA PRO A 30 1.38 12.37 -7.98
C PRO A 30 2.81 12.55 -8.53
N VAL A 31 3.23 13.81 -8.64
CA VAL A 31 4.63 14.11 -8.95
C VAL A 31 5.48 13.68 -7.75
N LEU A 32 6.34 12.70 -7.98
CA LEU A 32 7.20 12.18 -6.91
C LEU A 32 8.45 13.05 -6.75
N PRO A 33 8.84 13.37 -5.52
CA PRO A 33 10.07 14.09 -5.29
C PRO A 33 11.28 13.25 -5.73
N PRO A 34 12.35 13.89 -6.21
CA PRO A 34 13.61 13.21 -6.39
C PRO A 34 14.12 12.73 -5.02
N CYS A 35 14.69 11.53 -4.98
CA CYS A 35 15.26 11.00 -3.76
C CYS A 35 16.60 10.31 -4.05
N ASP A 36 17.66 11.02 -3.73
CA ASP A 36 19.01 10.47 -3.77
C ASP A 36 19.34 9.82 -2.42
N LEU A 37 19.58 8.53 -2.46
CA LEU A 37 19.96 7.71 -1.29
C LEU A 37 21.45 7.35 -1.31
N GLY A 38 22.22 7.97 -2.21
CA GLY A 38 23.62 7.57 -2.47
C GLY A 38 23.73 6.33 -3.36
N GLY A 39 24.94 5.95 -3.68
CA GLY A 39 25.19 4.82 -4.57
C GLY A 39 24.71 3.49 -3.99
N GLY A 40 24.11 2.63 -4.82
CA GLY A 40 23.76 1.25 -4.49
C GLY A 40 22.29 0.98 -4.15
N ALA A 41 21.41 1.99 -4.19
CA ALA A 41 19.99 1.74 -4.05
C ALA A 41 19.37 1.20 -5.35
N THR A 42 18.61 0.11 -5.25
CA THR A 42 17.78 -0.38 -6.36
C THR A 42 16.38 0.29 -6.27
N ILE A 43 15.88 0.73 -7.41
CA ILE A 43 14.57 1.40 -7.48
C ILE A 43 13.58 0.49 -8.20
N ALA A 44 12.42 0.25 -7.60
CA ALA A 44 11.29 -0.39 -8.23
C ALA A 44 10.20 0.64 -8.56
N HIS A 45 9.78 0.69 -9.81
CA HIS A 45 8.74 1.59 -10.31
C HIS A 45 7.37 0.91 -10.42
N SER A 46 7.29 -0.36 -10.07
CA SER A 46 6.08 -1.19 -10.13
C SER A 46 6.15 -2.25 -9.02
N ILE A 47 5.01 -2.67 -8.50
CA ILE A 47 4.92 -3.80 -7.57
C ILE A 47 5.53 -5.07 -8.17
N LYS A 48 5.42 -5.23 -9.48
CA LYS A 48 6.00 -6.39 -10.21
C LYS A 48 7.52 -6.43 -10.15
N GLY A 49 8.16 -5.30 -9.86
CA GLY A 49 9.61 -5.21 -9.65
C GLY A 49 10.06 -5.56 -8.24
N LEU A 50 9.14 -5.85 -7.32
CA LEU A 50 9.45 -6.25 -5.96
C LEU A 50 9.68 -7.78 -5.88
N PRO A 51 10.55 -8.25 -4.97
CA PRO A 51 10.64 -9.67 -4.64
C PRO A 51 9.30 -10.23 -4.16
N ALA A 52 9.02 -11.49 -4.48
CA ALA A 52 7.76 -12.13 -4.13
C ALA A 52 7.50 -12.18 -2.62
N ASP A 53 8.53 -12.33 -1.81
CA ASP A 53 8.45 -12.34 -0.35
C ASP A 53 8.14 -10.94 0.24
N VAL A 54 8.57 -9.87 -0.44
CA VAL A 54 8.17 -8.49 -0.11
C VAL A 54 6.67 -8.30 -0.39
N VAL A 55 6.21 -8.72 -1.57
CA VAL A 55 4.77 -8.63 -1.93
C VAL A 55 3.91 -9.46 -0.98
N SER A 56 4.35 -10.67 -0.64
CA SER A 56 3.65 -11.53 0.32
C SER A 56 3.51 -10.89 1.70
N GLU A 57 4.56 -10.20 2.17
CA GLU A 57 4.50 -9.49 3.44
C GLU A 57 3.59 -8.26 3.38
N LEU A 58 3.56 -7.53 2.26
CA LEU A 58 2.59 -6.44 2.05
C LEU A 58 1.15 -6.95 2.10
N THR A 59 0.87 -8.08 1.43
CA THR A 59 -0.43 -8.76 1.46
C THR A 59 -0.84 -9.10 2.90
N ARG A 60 0.08 -9.70 3.66
CA ARG A 60 -0.15 -10.05 5.06
C ARG A 60 -0.36 -8.82 5.94
N PHE A 61 0.46 -7.78 5.76
CA PHE A 61 0.42 -6.58 6.59
C PHE A 61 -0.87 -5.78 6.39
N PHE A 62 -1.30 -5.64 5.14
CA PHE A 62 -2.52 -4.91 4.81
C PHE A 62 -3.79 -5.78 4.90
N ASP A 63 -3.64 -7.06 5.23
CA ASP A 63 -4.75 -8.05 5.29
C ASP A 63 -5.65 -7.98 4.05
N ALA A 64 -5.04 -7.98 2.87
CA ALA A 64 -5.74 -7.79 1.62
C ALA A 64 -5.11 -8.62 0.50
N ALA A 65 -5.92 -9.37 -0.25
CA ALA A 65 -5.47 -10.17 -1.40
C ALA A 65 -4.74 -9.30 -2.44
N ILE A 66 -5.17 -8.06 -2.59
CA ILE A 66 -4.47 -7.03 -3.38
C ILE A 66 -4.05 -5.93 -2.40
N PRO A 67 -2.80 -5.90 -1.93
CA PRO A 67 -2.36 -4.97 -0.90
C PRO A 67 -2.47 -3.50 -1.35
N MET A 68 -2.25 -3.25 -2.63
CA MET A 68 -2.37 -1.94 -3.29
C MET A 68 -2.41 -2.13 -4.81
N SER A 69 -2.96 -1.17 -5.53
CA SER A 69 -2.81 -1.13 -6.99
C SER A 69 -1.38 -0.75 -7.38
N ASP A 70 -0.99 -1.11 -8.59
CA ASP A 70 0.32 -0.73 -9.12
C ASP A 70 0.40 0.78 -9.44
N ALA A 71 1.60 1.27 -9.68
CA ALA A 71 1.84 2.65 -10.10
C ALA A 71 1.04 2.97 -11.37
N GLY A 72 0.27 4.07 -11.32
CA GLY A 72 -0.67 4.44 -12.39
C GLY A 72 -1.93 3.57 -12.48
N GLY A 73 -2.09 2.58 -11.63
CA GLY A 73 -3.28 1.74 -11.58
C GLY A 73 -4.49 2.41 -10.91
N PRO A 74 -5.65 1.75 -10.95
CA PRO A 74 -6.88 2.25 -10.34
C PRO A 74 -6.69 2.52 -8.83
N PHE A 75 -7.18 3.65 -8.36
CA PHE A 75 -7.00 4.08 -6.99
C PHE A 75 -8.25 4.74 -6.43
N ASN A 76 -8.77 4.20 -5.33
CA ASN A 76 -9.87 4.80 -4.61
C ASN A 76 -9.33 5.84 -3.62
N SER A 77 -9.47 7.12 -3.95
CA SER A 77 -9.03 8.24 -3.11
C SER A 77 -10.05 8.61 -2.02
N THR A 78 -11.24 8.01 -2.02
CA THR A 78 -12.31 8.32 -1.07
C THR A 78 -12.24 7.45 0.20
N ASP A 79 -13.02 7.80 1.20
CA ASP A 79 -13.20 7.05 2.45
C ASP A 79 -14.20 5.88 2.32
N VAL A 80 -14.85 5.76 1.19
CA VAL A 80 -15.78 4.65 0.92
C VAL A 80 -14.98 3.48 0.37
N VAL A 81 -14.73 2.48 1.20
CA VAL A 81 -13.90 1.30 0.89
C VAL A 81 -14.68 0.10 0.35
N ASP A 82 -15.90 0.32 -0.13
CA ASP A 82 -16.68 -0.70 -0.80
C ASP A 82 -16.32 -0.80 -2.28
N GLY A 83 -15.90 -1.95 -2.72
CA GLY A 83 -15.63 -2.23 -4.13
C GLY A 83 -14.23 -2.74 -4.44
N PRO A 84 -14.00 -3.10 -5.72
CA PRO A 84 -12.78 -3.80 -6.13
C PRO A 84 -11.56 -2.90 -6.28
N VAL A 85 -11.73 -1.57 -6.22
CA VAL A 85 -10.63 -0.62 -6.42
C VAL A 85 -9.91 -0.40 -5.08
N PRO A 86 -8.61 -0.75 -4.98
CA PRO A 86 -7.86 -0.55 -3.74
C PRO A 86 -7.78 0.93 -3.32
N ASN A 87 -7.86 1.19 -2.02
CA ASN A 87 -7.62 2.51 -1.43
C ASN A 87 -6.14 2.76 -1.13
N ARG A 88 -5.27 1.95 -1.69
CA ARG A 88 -3.81 2.12 -1.67
C ARG A 88 -3.27 1.97 -3.07
N ARG A 89 -2.31 2.82 -3.42
CA ARG A 89 -1.61 2.76 -4.70
C ARG A 89 -0.11 2.83 -4.48
N PHE A 90 0.60 1.88 -5.06
CA PHE A 90 2.06 1.88 -5.11
C PHE A 90 2.57 3.10 -5.89
N LEU A 91 3.59 3.75 -5.40
CA LEU A 91 4.22 4.88 -6.06
C LEU A 91 5.63 4.53 -6.53
N ARG A 92 6.46 4.03 -5.63
CA ARG A 92 7.86 3.67 -5.86
C ARG A 92 8.38 2.85 -4.68
N ALA A 93 9.45 2.09 -4.88
CA ALA A 93 10.16 1.49 -3.78
C ALA A 93 11.68 1.61 -3.96
N TYR A 94 12.38 1.63 -2.84
CA TYR A 94 13.83 1.69 -2.77
C TYR A 94 14.36 0.52 -1.94
N GLN A 95 15.27 -0.26 -2.54
CA GLN A 95 16.04 -1.23 -1.79
C GLN A 95 17.37 -0.59 -1.42
N ALA A 96 17.60 -0.41 -0.12
CA ALA A 96 18.84 0.13 0.42
C ALA A 96 19.26 -0.68 1.65
N GLY A 97 20.47 -1.23 1.63
CA GLY A 97 20.95 -2.14 2.66
C GLY A 97 20.01 -3.35 2.81
N ARG A 98 19.51 -3.57 4.03
CA ARG A 98 18.58 -4.67 4.33
C ARG A 98 17.12 -4.30 4.21
N TYR A 99 16.78 -3.08 3.81
CA TYR A 99 15.42 -2.58 3.74
C TYR A 99 14.90 -2.49 2.32
N TRP A 100 13.60 -2.76 2.16
CA TRP A 100 12.76 -2.22 1.12
C TRP A 100 11.91 -1.12 1.72
N VAL A 101 12.03 0.10 1.25
CA VAL A 101 11.18 1.24 1.63
C VAL A 101 10.17 1.45 0.53
N ILE A 102 8.90 1.29 0.86
CA ILE A 102 7.79 1.38 -0.07
C ILE A 102 7.12 2.73 0.07
N TRP A 103 6.98 3.44 -1.03
CA TRP A 103 6.19 4.63 -1.17
C TRP A 103 4.83 4.26 -1.72
N TYR A 104 3.79 4.65 -1.05
CA TYR A 104 2.43 4.41 -1.49
C TYR A 104 1.52 5.60 -1.16
N GLU A 105 0.42 5.71 -1.86
CA GLU A 105 -0.63 6.67 -1.59
C GLU A 105 -1.77 5.96 -0.85
N LEU A 106 -2.30 6.60 0.17
CA LEU A 106 -3.47 6.15 0.91
C LEU A 106 -4.65 7.06 0.57
N GLY A 107 -5.80 6.47 0.27
CA GLY A 107 -7.08 7.17 0.14
C GLY A 107 -7.82 7.27 1.47
N GLY A 108 -8.92 8.01 1.47
CA GLY A 108 -9.78 8.18 2.64
C GLY A 108 -9.49 9.43 3.46
N PHE A 109 -10.03 9.48 4.69
CA PHE A 109 -9.93 10.65 5.58
C PHE A 109 -8.50 11.11 5.86
N VAL A 110 -7.57 10.19 5.96
CA VAL A 110 -6.16 10.47 6.22
C VAL A 110 -5.36 10.23 4.95
N SER A 111 -5.91 10.72 3.82
CA SER A 111 -5.33 10.54 2.50
C SER A 111 -3.95 11.17 2.37
N GLY A 112 -3.18 10.66 1.42
CA GLY A 112 -1.90 11.22 1.03
C GLY A 112 -0.75 10.22 1.00
N PRO A 113 0.46 10.73 0.70
CA PRO A 113 1.64 9.89 0.57
C PRO A 113 2.09 9.32 1.91
N ARG A 114 2.55 8.06 1.85
CA ARG A 114 3.02 7.27 3.00
C ARG A 114 4.27 6.51 2.63
N THR A 115 5.08 6.26 3.65
CA THR A 115 6.19 5.29 3.58
C THR A 115 5.95 4.18 4.58
N ILE A 116 6.39 2.99 4.22
CA ILE A 116 6.60 1.85 5.13
C ILE A 116 7.90 1.17 4.73
N ALA A 117 8.52 0.47 5.66
CA ALA A 117 9.70 -0.30 5.33
C ALA A 117 9.57 -1.76 5.77
N LEU A 118 10.10 -2.64 4.93
CA LEU A 118 10.28 -4.04 5.24
C LEU A 118 11.77 -4.31 5.41
N HIS A 119 12.12 -5.08 6.41
CA HIS A 119 13.50 -5.52 6.61
C HIS A 119 13.64 -7.01 6.37
N ARG A 120 14.81 -7.41 5.91
CA ARG A 120 15.13 -8.82 5.74
C ARG A 120 15.41 -9.46 7.10
N ASN A 121 14.62 -10.45 7.47
CA ASN A 121 14.93 -11.33 8.58
C ASN A 121 15.87 -12.44 8.11
N PRO A 122 16.93 -12.75 8.87
CA PRO A 122 17.76 -13.91 8.56
C PRO A 122 16.91 -15.18 8.60
N ALA A 123 17.30 -16.15 7.78
CA ALA A 123 16.68 -17.47 7.80
C ALA A 123 16.80 -18.08 9.20
N ARG A 124 15.70 -18.61 9.73
CA ARG A 124 15.72 -19.43 10.95
C ARG A 124 15.60 -20.89 10.55
N GLY A 125 16.59 -21.67 10.91
CA GLY A 125 16.65 -23.09 10.55
C GLY A 125 16.74 -23.30 9.02
N ASN A 126 15.92 -24.20 8.49
CA ASN A 126 15.86 -24.51 7.05
C ASN A 126 14.95 -23.56 6.26
N GLY A 127 14.45 -22.50 6.87
CA GLY A 127 13.56 -21.53 6.22
C GLY A 127 14.33 -20.55 5.34
N ALA A 128 13.68 -20.08 4.26
CA ALA A 128 14.19 -18.98 3.47
C ALA A 128 14.18 -17.67 4.28
N SER A 129 15.16 -16.80 4.01
CA SER A 129 15.11 -15.41 4.48
C SER A 129 13.83 -14.75 3.99
N THR A 130 13.10 -14.11 4.88
CA THR A 130 11.83 -13.48 4.54
C THR A 130 11.86 -12.01 4.94
N PHE A 131 11.15 -11.18 4.18
CA PHE A 131 10.93 -9.81 4.60
C PHE A 131 9.81 -9.75 5.64
N ARG A 132 9.93 -8.78 6.55
CA ARG A 132 8.92 -8.44 7.55
C ARG A 132 8.79 -6.95 7.67
N MET A 133 7.58 -6.49 7.94
CA MET A 133 7.34 -5.09 8.26
C MET A 133 8.22 -4.63 9.41
N ALA A 134 8.94 -3.54 9.20
CA ALA A 134 9.76 -2.92 10.23
C ALA A 134 8.85 -2.03 11.11
N PRO A 135 8.69 -2.32 12.41
CA PRO A 135 7.84 -1.52 13.29
C PRO A 135 8.28 -0.05 13.33
N GLY A 136 7.30 0.86 13.44
CA GLY A 136 7.54 2.30 13.53
C GLY A 136 8.07 2.95 12.24
N THR A 137 7.86 2.33 11.06
CA THR A 137 8.29 2.88 9.77
C THR A 137 7.17 3.47 8.93
N ALA A 138 5.95 3.53 9.48
CA ALA A 138 4.82 4.17 8.82
C ALA A 138 4.89 5.69 9.04
N PHE A 139 5.32 6.43 8.01
CA PHE A 139 5.37 7.88 8.03
C PHE A 139 4.44 8.46 6.98
N ALA A 140 3.88 9.64 7.30
CA ALA A 140 3.11 10.48 6.38
C ALA A 140 3.96 11.68 5.95
N GLY A 141 3.66 12.24 4.78
CA GLY A 141 4.25 13.49 4.32
C GLY A 141 5.41 13.30 3.34
N ASP A 142 6.55 13.96 3.58
CA ASP A 142 7.67 13.93 2.64
C ASP A 142 8.31 12.54 2.55
N LEU A 143 8.14 11.93 1.38
CA LEU A 143 8.54 10.56 1.11
C LEU A 143 10.06 10.35 1.18
N CYS A 144 10.84 11.31 0.66
CA CYS A 144 12.29 11.17 0.66
C CYS A 144 12.90 11.42 2.05
N ILE A 145 12.41 12.41 2.78
CA ILE A 145 12.82 12.68 4.15
C ILE A 145 12.49 11.47 5.03
N ALA A 146 11.28 10.94 4.93
CA ALA A 146 10.87 9.74 5.67
C ALA A 146 11.75 8.53 5.32
N THR A 147 12.08 8.32 4.04
CA THR A 147 12.98 7.25 3.62
C THR A 147 14.35 7.37 4.27
N LYS A 148 14.96 8.56 4.20
CA LYS A 148 16.26 8.82 4.82
C LYS A 148 16.22 8.61 6.34
N ALA A 149 15.16 9.06 7.00
CA ALA A 149 14.94 8.87 8.43
C ALA A 149 14.86 7.38 8.79
N ILE A 150 14.08 6.58 8.04
CA ILE A 150 13.98 5.14 8.23
C ILE A 150 15.36 4.47 8.12
N LEU A 151 16.11 4.81 7.07
CA LEU A 151 17.44 4.23 6.84
C LEU A 151 18.45 4.65 7.91
N ALA A 152 18.29 5.84 8.50
CA ALA A 152 19.07 6.31 9.64
C ALA A 152 18.62 5.71 10.98
N GLY A 153 17.61 4.83 11.00
CA GLY A 153 17.13 4.15 12.20
C GLY A 153 16.02 4.87 12.96
N VAL A 154 15.51 5.98 12.46
CA VAL A 154 14.38 6.70 13.08
C VAL A 154 13.11 5.83 13.01
N ARG A 155 12.36 5.81 14.10
CA ARG A 155 11.09 5.08 14.22
C ARG A 155 10.03 5.99 14.83
N SER A 156 8.79 5.83 14.34
CA SER A 156 7.62 6.48 14.94
C SER A 156 7.32 5.86 16.30
N ALA A 157 6.92 6.68 17.26
CA ALA A 157 6.53 6.20 18.59
C ALA A 157 5.17 5.46 18.60
N SER A 158 4.37 5.67 17.58
CA SER A 158 3.07 5.00 17.39
C SER A 158 3.22 3.88 16.36
N SER A 159 3.30 2.69 16.83
CA SER A 159 3.17 1.45 16.05
C SER A 159 2.03 0.62 16.61
#